data_02970af248b85ee5a5ff4611f34d2111
#
_entry.id   02970af248b85ee5a5ff4611f34d2111
#
_cell.length_a   1.000
_cell.length_b   1.000
_cell.length_c   1.000
_cell.angle_alpha   90.00
_cell.angle_beta   90.00
_cell.angle_gamma   90.00
#
_symmetry.space_group_name_H-M   'P 1'
#
loop_
_entity.id
_entity.type
_entity.pdbx_description
1 polymer ?
#
loop_
_entity_poly.entity_id
_entity_poly.type
_entity_poly.pdbx_seq_one_letter_code
_entity_poly.pdbx_strand_id
1 'polypeptide(L)'
;MKKNIASIFVMGIAIASLTFIISCGSKTEESTSAASTEETTDLGGQSSVQDDDSQQDIVKVASGSKDHTTLVAAIKAAEYVDVLSNAGPFTVFAPTNDAFNKLPEGTVETLVKPENKDKLRDILEYHVAVAVYKTDMLKDGQIINMANLGNVKISIKDGEIYINETAKIIGTVPASNGIIHVIDNVLLEKK
;
A
#
# COMPACT_ATOMS: atom_id res chain seq x y z
N MET A 1 50.68 -18.47 -4.45
CA MET A 1 50.75 -18.33 -5.92
C MET A 1 49.61 -17.35 -6.30
N LYS A 2 49.87 -16.06 -6.38
CA LYS A 2 50.10 -15.16 -7.54
C LYS A 2 49.17 -15.47 -8.72
N LYS A 3 48.16 -14.59 -9.02
CA LYS A 3 48.33 -13.52 -10.03
C LYS A 3 47.16 -12.56 -10.08
N ASN A 4 47.47 -11.28 -9.99
CA ASN A 4 46.67 -10.11 -10.35
C ASN A 4 46.38 -10.11 -11.85
N ILE A 5 45.23 -9.53 -12.27
CA ILE A 5 45.16 -8.79 -13.54
C ILE A 5 44.22 -7.61 -13.33
N ALA A 6 44.82 -6.42 -13.28
CA ALA A 6 44.16 -5.16 -13.50
C ALA A 6 43.96 -4.97 -15.02
N SER A 7 42.85 -4.42 -15.45
CA SER A 7 42.71 -3.86 -16.77
C SER A 7 41.93 -2.54 -16.69
N ILE A 8 42.72 -1.50 -16.80
CA ILE A 8 42.31 -0.10 -17.01
C ILE A 8 41.97 0.04 -18.48
N PHE A 9 40.77 0.57 -18.78
CA PHE A 9 40.51 1.13 -20.11
C PHE A 9 39.98 2.55 -19.93
N VAL A 10 40.86 3.48 -20.21
CA VAL A 10 40.61 4.92 -20.40
C VAL A 10 40.55 5.17 -21.91
N MET A 11 39.49 5.83 -22.37
CA MET A 11 39.41 6.58 -23.65
C MET A 11 38.00 7.15 -23.71
N GLY A 12 37.69 8.43 -23.71
CA GLY A 12 38.35 9.55 -24.38
C GLY A 12 37.29 10.24 -25.23
N ILE A 13 36.85 11.41 -24.79
CA ILE A 13 36.48 12.61 -25.56
C ILE A 13 35.56 12.49 -26.78
N ALA A 14 34.40 13.21 -26.73
CA ALA A 14 34.04 14.17 -27.78
C ALA A 14 32.90 15.10 -27.30
N ILE A 15 33.25 16.37 -27.23
CA ILE A 15 32.41 17.56 -27.08
C ILE A 15 31.74 17.82 -28.43
N ALA A 16 30.45 18.01 -28.47
CA ALA A 16 29.78 18.70 -29.57
C ALA A 16 28.72 19.64 -29.02
N SER A 17 29.09 20.90 -28.90
CA SER A 17 28.22 22.06 -28.75
C SER A 17 27.38 22.24 -30.00
N LEU A 18 26.05 22.37 -29.84
CA LEU A 18 25.22 22.95 -30.89
C LEU A 18 24.26 23.96 -30.25
N THR A 19 24.67 25.20 -30.37
CA THR A 19 23.85 26.41 -30.13
C THR A 19 22.80 26.51 -31.24
N PHE A 20 21.54 26.73 -30.90
CA PHE A 20 20.54 27.22 -31.85
C PHE A 20 19.79 28.42 -31.29
N ILE A 21 19.75 29.43 -32.14
CA ILE A 21 19.47 30.83 -31.89
C ILE A 21 17.96 31.10 -32.04
N ILE A 22 17.42 31.86 -31.07
CA ILE A 22 16.41 32.92 -31.17
C ILE A 22 15.56 33.01 -32.44
N SER A 23 14.26 32.98 -32.30
CA SER A 23 13.36 33.78 -33.13
C SER A 23 12.26 34.35 -32.27
N CYS A 24 12.29 35.65 -32.16
CA CYS A 24 11.33 36.55 -31.57
C CYS A 24 10.14 36.73 -32.54
N GLY A 25 8.91 36.74 -32.04
CA GLY A 25 7.74 37.09 -32.84
C GLY A 25 6.64 37.59 -31.92
N SER A 26 6.63 38.88 -31.68
CA SER A 26 5.57 39.61 -30.97
C SER A 26 4.25 39.53 -31.72
N LYS A 27 3.16 39.35 -31.04
CA LYS A 27 1.91 40.09 -31.30
C LYS A 27 1.05 40.14 -30.03
N THR A 28 0.88 41.32 -29.57
CA THR A 28 -0.03 41.82 -28.54
C THR A 28 -1.48 41.69 -29.03
N GLU A 29 -2.36 41.18 -28.19
CA GLU A 29 -3.70 41.76 -28.05
C GLU A 29 -4.26 41.46 -26.64
N GLU A 30 -4.68 42.51 -26.03
CA GLU A 30 -5.21 42.76 -24.72
C GLU A 30 -6.70 42.34 -24.67
N SER A 31 -7.12 41.61 -23.62
CA SER A 31 -8.48 41.82 -23.07
C SER A 31 -8.62 41.19 -21.70
N THR A 32 -8.66 42.02 -20.69
CA THR A 32 -9.38 42.04 -19.43
C THR A 32 -10.35 40.88 -19.16
N SER A 33 -10.18 40.18 -18.02
CA SER A 33 -11.17 40.19 -16.93
C SER A 33 -10.70 39.30 -15.76
N ALA A 34 -10.71 39.89 -14.59
CA ALA A 34 -10.37 39.26 -13.32
C ALA A 34 -11.43 38.23 -12.92
N ALA A 35 -10.99 37.06 -12.52
CA ALA A 35 -11.61 36.27 -11.48
C ALA A 35 -10.52 35.37 -10.86
N SER A 36 -10.05 35.78 -9.70
CA SER A 36 -9.21 34.97 -8.82
C SER A 36 -10.06 33.80 -8.31
N THR A 37 -9.89 32.63 -8.92
CA THR A 37 -10.25 31.39 -8.27
C THR A 37 -8.94 30.86 -7.68
N GLU A 38 -8.83 30.92 -6.38
CA GLU A 38 -7.81 30.20 -5.63
C GLU A 38 -8.03 28.69 -5.95
N GLU A 39 -7.25 28.16 -6.87
CA GLU A 39 -7.06 26.72 -6.96
C GLU A 39 -6.31 26.31 -5.68
N THR A 40 -7.07 25.84 -4.71
CA THR A 40 -6.53 24.93 -3.71
C THR A 40 -6.03 23.71 -4.47
N THR A 41 -4.74 23.65 -4.73
CA THR A 41 -4.07 22.42 -5.15
C THR A 41 -4.26 21.45 -4.00
N ASP A 42 -5.31 20.63 -4.09
CA ASP A 42 -5.44 19.41 -3.33
C ASP A 42 -4.25 18.53 -3.74
N LEU A 43 -3.26 18.44 -2.86
CA LEU A 43 -2.16 17.49 -2.96
C LEU A 43 -2.69 16.11 -2.61
N GLY A 44 -3.76 15.69 -3.29
CA GLY A 44 -4.30 14.35 -3.18
C GLY A 44 -3.25 13.33 -3.58
N GLY A 45 -2.97 12.38 -2.69
CA GLY A 45 -2.09 11.26 -2.98
C GLY A 45 -2.66 10.34 -4.07
N GLN A 46 -2.08 9.16 -4.24
CA GLN A 46 -2.50 8.17 -5.25
C GLN A 46 -3.98 7.77 -5.16
N SER A 47 -4.62 8.01 -4.01
CA SER A 47 -6.05 7.71 -3.80
C SER A 47 -6.99 8.58 -4.65
N SER A 48 -6.56 9.75 -5.13
CA SER A 48 -7.37 10.64 -5.96
C SER A 48 -7.38 10.28 -7.45
N VAL A 49 -6.50 9.35 -7.89
CA VAL A 49 -6.45 8.90 -9.28
C VAL A 49 -7.60 7.94 -9.57
N GLN A 50 -8.49 8.30 -10.49
CA GLN A 50 -9.58 7.46 -10.98
C GLN A 50 -9.26 6.97 -12.39
N ASP A 51 -8.77 5.74 -12.49
CA ASP A 51 -8.64 5.00 -13.74
C ASP A 51 -9.71 3.90 -13.78
N ASP A 52 -10.77 4.11 -14.55
CA ASP A 52 -11.89 3.16 -14.65
C ASP A 52 -11.53 1.89 -15.44
N ASP A 53 -10.41 1.88 -16.17
CA ASP A 53 -9.99 0.78 -17.08
C ASP A 53 -8.81 -0.04 -16.53
N SER A 54 -8.17 0.37 -15.43
CA SER A 54 -7.05 -0.35 -14.84
C SER A 54 -7.49 -1.23 -13.67
N GLN A 55 -6.77 -2.33 -13.45
CA GLN A 55 -6.98 -3.18 -12.28
C GLN A 55 -6.91 -2.33 -10.99
N GLN A 56 -7.97 -2.41 -10.17
CA GLN A 56 -8.11 -1.57 -8.98
C GLN A 56 -7.00 -1.85 -7.94
N ASP A 57 -6.54 -0.80 -7.26
CA ASP A 57 -5.63 -0.93 -6.12
C ASP A 57 -6.32 -1.58 -4.90
N ILE A 58 -5.51 -1.97 -3.90
CA ILE A 58 -5.97 -2.66 -2.70
C ILE A 58 -7.09 -1.90 -1.99
N VAL A 59 -7.00 -0.56 -1.90
CA VAL A 59 -8.00 0.26 -1.20
C VAL A 59 -9.31 0.32 -1.96
N LYS A 60 -9.25 0.45 -3.29
CA LYS A 60 -10.44 0.45 -4.16
C LYS A 60 -11.14 -0.91 -4.12
N VAL A 61 -10.37 -2.01 -4.20
CA VAL A 61 -10.91 -3.38 -4.07
C VAL A 61 -11.60 -3.57 -2.72
N ALA A 62 -10.94 -3.18 -1.61
CA ALA A 62 -11.52 -3.29 -0.27
C ALA A 62 -12.78 -2.42 -0.12
N SER A 63 -12.76 -1.19 -0.68
CA SER A 63 -13.90 -0.25 -0.63
C SER A 63 -15.11 -0.74 -1.41
N GLY A 64 -14.91 -1.52 -2.46
CA GLY A 64 -15.98 -2.17 -3.23
C GLY A 64 -16.62 -3.38 -2.53
N SER A 65 -15.99 -3.87 -1.46
CA SER A 65 -16.46 -5.05 -0.72
C SER A 65 -17.35 -4.67 0.46
N LYS A 66 -18.54 -5.27 0.55
CA LYS A 66 -19.45 -5.10 1.70
C LYS A 66 -18.91 -5.71 2.99
N ASP A 67 -18.00 -6.67 2.88
CA ASP A 67 -17.47 -7.43 4.01
C ASP A 67 -16.28 -6.73 4.68
N HIS A 68 -15.78 -5.61 4.12
CA HIS A 68 -14.60 -4.89 4.60
C HIS A 68 -14.88 -3.43 4.98
N THR A 69 -16.13 -3.07 5.22
CA THR A 69 -16.52 -1.68 5.54
C THR A 69 -15.83 -1.15 6.81
N THR A 70 -15.69 -1.99 7.83
CA THR A 70 -14.99 -1.64 9.08
C THR A 70 -13.50 -1.42 8.84
N LEU A 71 -12.86 -2.28 8.03
CA LEU A 71 -11.45 -2.13 7.65
C LEU A 71 -11.22 -0.82 6.90
N VAL A 72 -12.07 -0.50 5.91
CA VAL A 72 -11.99 0.75 5.14
C VAL A 72 -12.15 1.98 6.04
N ALA A 73 -13.07 1.94 7.00
CA ALA A 73 -13.23 3.00 7.99
C ALA A 73 -11.98 3.18 8.85
N ALA A 74 -11.34 2.08 9.27
CA ALA A 74 -10.09 2.09 10.03
C ALA A 74 -8.93 2.67 9.21
N ILE A 75 -8.78 2.27 7.94
CA ILE A 75 -7.75 2.80 7.02
C ILE A 75 -7.89 4.31 6.85
N LYS A 76 -9.13 4.82 6.69
CA LYS A 76 -9.43 6.24 6.59
C LYS A 76 -9.12 6.99 7.89
N ALA A 77 -9.54 6.44 9.04
CA ALA A 77 -9.29 7.06 10.36
C ALA A 77 -7.78 7.14 10.69
N ALA A 78 -6.98 6.17 10.22
CA ALA A 78 -5.54 6.17 10.37
C ALA A 78 -4.80 7.05 9.35
N GLU A 79 -5.52 7.68 8.39
CA GLU A 79 -4.92 8.36 7.22
C GLU A 79 -3.90 7.48 6.47
N TYR A 80 -4.24 6.22 6.29
CA TYR A 80 -3.34 5.21 5.70
C TYR A 80 -3.73 4.86 4.26
N VAL A 81 -4.72 5.56 3.69
CA VAL A 81 -5.26 5.34 2.33
C VAL A 81 -4.18 5.51 1.28
N ASP A 82 -3.47 6.65 1.29
CA ASP A 82 -2.45 6.98 0.29
C ASP A 82 -1.29 5.98 0.31
N VAL A 83 -0.89 5.51 1.51
CA VAL A 83 0.19 4.52 1.65
C VAL A 83 -0.18 3.21 0.96
N LEU A 84 -1.42 2.73 1.14
CA LEU A 84 -1.91 1.49 0.53
C LEU A 84 -2.32 1.65 -0.93
N SER A 85 -2.53 2.87 -1.42
CA SER A 85 -2.80 3.18 -2.83
C SER A 85 -1.52 3.35 -3.65
N ASN A 86 -0.37 3.51 -3.01
CA ASN A 86 0.92 3.59 -3.70
C ASN A 86 1.23 2.31 -4.50
N ALA A 87 2.13 2.45 -5.49
CA ALA A 87 2.66 1.31 -6.23
C ALA A 87 3.45 0.40 -5.29
N GLY A 88 2.82 -0.75 -4.86
CA GLY A 88 3.44 -1.76 -4.00
C GLY A 88 4.71 -2.37 -4.57
N PRO A 89 5.15 -3.50 -4.11
CA PRO A 89 4.35 -4.72 -3.89
C PRO A 89 3.82 -4.88 -2.46
N PHE A 90 2.52 -5.10 -2.31
CA PHE A 90 1.90 -5.31 -1.00
C PHE A 90 1.19 -6.67 -0.90
N THR A 91 1.21 -7.26 0.30
CA THR A 91 0.26 -8.28 0.72
C THR A 91 -0.51 -7.73 1.92
N VAL A 92 -1.82 -7.63 1.78
CA VAL A 92 -2.70 -7.17 2.85
C VAL A 92 -3.55 -8.32 3.37
N PHE A 93 -3.47 -8.57 4.66
CA PHE A 93 -4.34 -9.49 5.37
C PHE A 93 -5.56 -8.71 5.84
N ALA A 94 -6.67 -8.83 5.10
CA ALA A 94 -7.89 -8.03 5.29
C ALA A 94 -8.91 -8.78 6.17
N PRO A 95 -9.11 -8.38 7.43
CA PRO A 95 -10.14 -8.96 8.27
C PRO A 95 -11.54 -8.52 7.80
N THR A 96 -12.48 -9.46 7.82
CA THR A 96 -13.90 -9.18 7.54
C THR A 96 -14.56 -8.40 8.66
N ASN A 97 -15.73 -7.83 8.42
CA ASN A 97 -16.55 -7.20 9.47
C ASN A 97 -16.82 -8.19 10.63
N ASP A 98 -17.04 -9.47 10.30
CA ASP A 98 -17.24 -10.52 11.32
C ASP A 98 -15.98 -10.77 12.15
N ALA A 99 -14.81 -10.61 11.56
CA ALA A 99 -13.54 -10.70 12.30
C ALA A 99 -13.43 -9.57 13.35
N PHE A 100 -13.87 -8.36 13.02
CA PHE A 100 -13.92 -7.25 13.97
C PHE A 100 -14.97 -7.46 15.07
N ASN A 101 -16.10 -8.11 14.76
CA ASN A 101 -17.13 -8.43 15.74
C ASN A 101 -16.67 -9.44 16.82
N LYS A 102 -15.58 -10.18 16.57
CA LYS A 102 -14.96 -11.08 17.55
C LYS A 102 -14.09 -10.34 18.58
N LEU A 103 -13.76 -9.07 18.34
CA LEU A 103 -13.03 -8.25 19.30
C LEU A 103 -13.95 -7.84 20.47
N PRO A 104 -13.37 -7.54 21.66
CA PRO A 104 -14.15 -6.98 22.76
C PRO A 104 -14.93 -5.73 22.34
N GLU A 105 -16.15 -5.59 22.82
CA GLU A 105 -16.99 -4.42 22.53
C GLU A 105 -16.28 -3.10 22.86
N GLY A 106 -16.46 -2.10 21.99
CA GLY A 106 -15.82 -0.78 22.15
C GLY A 106 -14.35 -0.72 21.72
N THR A 107 -13.73 -1.84 21.32
CA THR A 107 -12.33 -1.85 20.90
C THR A 107 -12.15 -1.06 19.60
N VAL A 108 -13.00 -1.33 18.60
CA VAL A 108 -12.94 -0.66 17.28
C VAL A 108 -13.24 0.83 17.44
N GLU A 109 -14.30 1.17 18.17
CA GLU A 109 -14.71 2.56 18.44
C GLU A 109 -13.61 3.34 19.17
N THR A 110 -12.86 2.68 20.04
CA THR A 110 -11.74 3.29 20.74
C THR A 110 -10.55 3.50 19.82
N LEU A 111 -10.24 2.52 18.95
CA LEU A 111 -9.10 2.61 18.04
C LEU A 111 -9.28 3.66 16.95
N VAL A 112 -10.50 3.88 16.46
CA VAL A 112 -10.76 4.88 15.40
C VAL A 112 -10.78 6.33 15.91
N LYS A 113 -10.66 6.55 17.22
CA LYS A 113 -10.58 7.91 17.78
C LYS A 113 -9.26 8.57 17.43
N PRO A 114 -9.25 9.91 17.19
CA PRO A 114 -8.04 10.63 16.81
C PRO A 114 -6.85 10.44 17.75
N GLU A 115 -7.11 10.32 19.06
CA GLU A 115 -6.06 10.10 20.06
C GLU A 115 -5.38 8.73 19.97
N ASN A 116 -5.97 7.78 19.26
CA ASN A 116 -5.44 6.42 19.07
C ASN A 116 -4.94 6.17 17.63
N LYS A 117 -4.84 7.20 16.80
CA LYS A 117 -4.44 7.11 15.39
C LYS A 117 -3.13 6.32 15.20
N ASP A 118 -2.11 6.61 16.00
CA ASP A 118 -0.80 5.93 15.89
C ASP A 118 -0.90 4.44 16.22
N LYS A 119 -1.71 4.08 17.23
CA LYS A 119 -1.98 2.67 17.58
C LYS A 119 -2.75 1.95 16.49
N LEU A 120 -3.75 2.63 15.91
CA LEU A 120 -4.53 2.09 14.80
C LEU A 120 -3.64 1.86 13.58
N ARG A 121 -2.75 2.80 13.29
CA ARG A 121 -1.78 2.70 12.21
C ARG A 121 -0.83 1.52 12.42
N ASP A 122 -0.27 1.35 13.61
CA ASP A 122 0.60 0.22 13.95
C ASP A 122 -0.10 -1.13 13.75
N ILE A 123 -1.39 -1.24 14.17
CA ILE A 123 -2.19 -2.43 13.92
C ILE A 123 -2.42 -2.65 12.42
N LEU A 124 -2.71 -1.60 11.64
CA LEU A 124 -2.88 -1.71 10.19
C LEU A 124 -1.58 -2.15 9.52
N GLU A 125 -0.45 -1.59 9.93
CA GLU A 125 0.88 -1.97 9.44
C GLU A 125 1.22 -3.43 9.80
N TYR A 126 0.72 -3.96 10.91
CA TYR A 126 0.82 -5.39 11.27
C TYR A 126 -0.02 -6.30 10.38
N HIS A 127 -0.94 -5.74 9.60
CA HIS A 127 -1.72 -6.48 8.59
C HIS A 127 -1.15 -6.35 7.17
N VAL A 128 -0.06 -5.60 6.98
CA VAL A 128 0.54 -5.32 5.68
C VAL A 128 1.96 -5.85 5.62
N ALA A 129 2.28 -6.61 4.58
CA ALA A 129 3.65 -6.99 4.25
C ALA A 129 4.08 -6.29 2.95
N VAL A 130 5.34 -5.79 2.91
CA VAL A 130 5.92 -5.09 1.74
C VAL A 130 6.56 -6.10 0.79
N ALA A 131 5.73 -7.04 0.32
CA ALA A 131 6.08 -8.07 -0.67
C ALA A 131 4.78 -8.71 -1.16
N VAL A 132 4.79 -9.40 -2.30
CA VAL A 132 3.64 -10.18 -2.78
C VAL A 132 3.82 -11.64 -2.38
N TYR A 133 2.97 -12.12 -1.49
CA TYR A 133 2.88 -13.53 -1.08
C TYR A 133 1.59 -14.13 -1.62
N LYS A 134 1.66 -14.84 -2.74
CA LYS A 134 0.52 -15.63 -3.24
C LYS A 134 0.30 -16.85 -2.34
N THR A 135 -0.93 -17.38 -2.34
CA THR A 135 -1.31 -18.55 -1.51
C THR A 135 -0.42 -19.77 -1.76
N ASP A 136 -0.02 -20.00 -3.02
CA ASP A 136 0.86 -21.10 -3.44
C ASP A 136 2.33 -20.91 -3.00
N MET A 137 2.71 -19.69 -2.61
CA MET A 137 4.05 -19.36 -2.12
C MET A 137 4.16 -19.47 -0.58
N LEU A 138 3.03 -19.55 0.12
CA LEU A 138 3.00 -19.67 1.58
C LEU A 138 3.36 -21.11 2.00
N LYS A 139 4.25 -21.22 2.99
CA LYS A 139 4.74 -22.51 3.50
C LYS A 139 4.46 -22.64 4.98
N ASP A 140 4.20 -23.85 5.45
CA ASP A 140 4.07 -24.13 6.87
C ASP A 140 5.35 -23.74 7.63
N GLY A 141 5.18 -23.06 8.77
CA GLY A 141 6.26 -22.55 9.58
C GLY A 141 6.95 -21.30 9.04
N GLN A 142 6.55 -20.78 7.87
CA GLN A 142 7.13 -19.55 7.28
C GLN A 142 6.87 -18.34 8.18
N ILE A 143 7.89 -17.49 8.34
CA ILE A 143 7.78 -16.19 9.02
C ILE A 143 7.75 -15.10 7.97
N ILE A 144 6.80 -14.19 8.08
CA ILE A 144 6.64 -13.02 7.22
C ILE A 144 6.81 -11.78 8.07
N ASN A 145 7.68 -10.86 7.61
CA ASN A 145 7.89 -9.56 8.24
C ASN A 145 6.80 -8.59 7.78
N MET A 146 6.18 -7.91 8.74
CA MET A 146 5.12 -6.95 8.51
C MET A 146 5.68 -5.52 8.42
N ALA A 147 4.87 -4.57 7.94
CA ALA A 147 5.29 -3.20 7.73
C ALA A 147 5.68 -2.47 9.04
N ASN A 148 5.09 -2.85 10.17
CA ASN A 148 5.46 -2.34 11.50
C ASN A 148 6.68 -3.04 12.12
N LEU A 149 7.44 -3.83 11.33
CA LEU A 149 8.58 -4.65 11.76
C LEU A 149 8.22 -5.84 12.68
N GLY A 150 6.94 -6.07 12.93
CA GLY A 150 6.45 -7.28 13.58
C GLY A 150 6.53 -8.49 12.65
N ASN A 151 6.29 -9.68 13.20
CA ASN A 151 6.36 -10.93 12.46
C ASN A 151 5.06 -11.71 12.60
N VAL A 152 4.64 -12.35 11.52
CA VAL A 152 3.56 -13.35 11.56
C VAL A 152 4.10 -14.69 11.11
N LYS A 153 3.60 -15.76 11.73
CA LYS A 153 3.92 -17.14 11.37
C LYS A 153 2.77 -17.74 10.56
N ILE A 154 3.11 -18.32 9.43
CA ILE A 154 2.17 -19.11 8.62
C ILE A 154 2.10 -20.54 9.17
N SER A 155 0.90 -21.08 9.28
CA SER A 155 0.67 -22.48 9.62
C SER A 155 -0.31 -23.08 8.63
N ILE A 156 -0.03 -24.29 8.14
CA ILE A 156 -0.91 -25.01 7.22
C ILE A 156 -1.46 -26.24 7.96
N LYS A 157 -2.80 -26.30 8.12
CA LYS A 157 -3.50 -27.37 8.78
C LYS A 157 -4.65 -27.83 7.89
N ASP A 158 -4.71 -29.12 7.57
CA ASP A 158 -5.76 -29.72 6.73
C ASP A 158 -5.94 -29.03 5.36
N GLY A 159 -4.84 -28.48 4.80
CA GLY A 159 -4.85 -27.73 3.54
C GLY A 159 -5.31 -26.28 3.68
N GLU A 160 -5.63 -25.83 4.87
CA GLU A 160 -6.03 -24.45 5.19
C GLU A 160 -4.87 -23.65 5.75
N ILE A 161 -4.77 -22.38 5.36
CA ILE A 161 -3.67 -21.49 5.75
C ILE A 161 -4.12 -20.61 6.91
N TYR A 162 -3.35 -20.62 7.98
CA TYR A 162 -3.56 -19.81 9.18
C TYR A 162 -2.39 -18.88 9.40
N ILE A 163 -2.68 -17.70 9.93
CA ILE A 163 -1.71 -16.69 10.34
C ILE A 163 -1.71 -16.64 11.87
N ASN A 164 -0.54 -16.79 12.48
CA ASN A 164 -0.36 -16.87 13.93
C ASN A 164 -1.28 -17.92 14.59
N GLU A 165 -1.64 -18.97 13.86
CA GLU A 165 -2.53 -20.05 14.30
C GLU A 165 -3.96 -19.61 14.69
N THR A 166 -4.30 -18.34 14.47
CA THR A 166 -5.56 -17.72 14.93
C THR A 166 -6.43 -17.21 13.79
N ALA A 167 -5.85 -16.65 12.74
CA ALA A 167 -6.58 -16.08 11.61
C ALA A 167 -6.44 -16.98 10.38
N LYS A 168 -7.56 -17.49 9.88
CA LYS A 168 -7.62 -18.32 8.68
C LYS A 168 -7.75 -17.45 7.44
N ILE A 169 -7.02 -17.77 6.37
CA ILE A 169 -7.25 -17.20 5.04
C ILE A 169 -8.50 -17.87 4.44
N ILE A 170 -9.55 -17.07 4.20
CA ILE A 170 -10.83 -17.53 3.66
C ILE A 170 -11.04 -17.11 2.21
N GLY A 171 -10.20 -16.24 1.67
CA GLY A 171 -10.26 -15.79 0.29
C GLY A 171 -8.99 -15.03 -0.11
N THR A 172 -8.80 -14.88 -1.41
CA THR A 172 -7.66 -14.13 -1.97
C THR A 172 -8.13 -13.35 -3.19
N VAL A 173 -7.82 -12.05 -3.22
CA VAL A 173 -8.19 -11.14 -4.30
C VAL A 173 -6.93 -10.42 -4.79
N PRO A 174 -6.59 -10.52 -6.09
CA PRO A 174 -5.50 -9.74 -6.67
C PRO A 174 -5.89 -8.26 -6.82
N ALA A 175 -4.91 -7.38 -6.67
CA ALA A 175 -5.02 -5.95 -6.90
C ALA A 175 -3.84 -5.46 -7.76
N SER A 176 -3.96 -4.26 -8.35
CA SER A 176 -2.91 -3.70 -9.22
C SER A 176 -1.58 -3.51 -8.52
N ASN A 177 -1.61 -3.19 -7.22
CA ASN A 177 -0.43 -2.92 -6.42
C ASN A 177 -0.11 -4.03 -5.39
N GLY A 178 -0.76 -5.21 -5.50
CA GLY A 178 -0.48 -6.32 -4.60
C GLY A 178 -1.54 -7.41 -4.56
N ILE A 179 -1.69 -8.03 -3.39
CA ILE A 179 -2.65 -9.10 -3.15
C ILE A 179 -3.35 -8.91 -1.81
N ILE A 180 -4.62 -9.23 -1.74
CA ILE A 180 -5.43 -9.19 -0.53
C ILE A 180 -5.76 -10.62 -0.12
N HIS A 181 -5.38 -11.02 1.08
CA HIS A 181 -5.84 -12.25 1.73
C HIS A 181 -6.93 -11.89 2.73
N VAL A 182 -8.15 -12.34 2.46
CA VAL A 182 -9.28 -12.16 3.37
C VAL A 182 -9.13 -13.12 4.54
N ILE A 183 -9.19 -12.60 5.75
CA ILE A 183 -9.03 -13.39 6.98
C ILE A 183 -10.24 -13.27 7.90
N ASP A 184 -10.49 -14.34 8.64
CA ASP A 184 -11.65 -14.48 9.54
C ASP A 184 -11.41 -13.95 10.96
N ASN A 185 -10.20 -13.43 11.24
CA ASN A 185 -9.84 -12.89 12.54
C ASN A 185 -8.87 -11.72 12.40
N VAL A 186 -8.89 -10.77 13.33
CA VAL A 186 -7.96 -9.63 13.37
C VAL A 186 -6.62 -10.08 13.94
N LEU A 187 -5.52 -9.68 13.26
CA LEU A 187 -4.17 -9.94 13.75
C LEU A 187 -3.83 -8.95 14.86
N LEU A 188 -3.52 -9.47 16.03
CA LEU A 188 -3.02 -8.67 17.15
C LEU A 188 -1.61 -9.15 17.49
N GLU A 189 -0.70 -8.20 17.65
CA GLU A 189 0.67 -8.52 18.08
C GLU A 189 0.65 -9.04 19.51
N LYS A 190 1.15 -10.25 19.70
CA LYS A 190 1.38 -10.78 21.06
C LYS A 190 2.67 -10.17 21.60
N LYS A 191 2.53 -9.20 22.50
CA LYS A 191 3.67 -8.66 23.26
C LYS A 191 4.20 -9.68 24.26
#